data_f355856950f0ddfb18da356347b702bb
#
_entry.id   f355856950f0ddfb18da356347b702bb
#
_cell.length_a   1.000
_cell.length_b   1.000
_cell.length_c   1.000
_cell.angle_alpha   90.00
_cell.angle_beta   90.00
_cell.angle_gamma   90.00
#
_symmetry.space_group_name_H-M   'P 1'
#
loop_
_entity.id
_entity.type
_entity.pdbx_description
1 polymer ?
#
loop_
_entity_poly.entity_id
_entity_poly.type
_entity_poly.pdbx_seq_one_letter_code
_entity_poly.pdbx_strand_id
1 'polypeptide(L)'
;DLIAYNLNMTNSWKDSLIYCGEESITHQVLVQRKGKNALKDVTQLLGKEVYVLPGKYQERLENLDQELGGGIEIRELVTDTLTVENLISWVADGKIDYTVASNDVARINRTYYANLDIDLVLSFDQRSSWAVRKTSPLLAEAADRWHRENINSPEFKASAKRYFELNKRPAHASILSVKDGKISHYDELFRKYAKLIGWDWRLLASLAYTESNFDPYVVSWAGARGLMQLMPATARNLGVPPGKEADPEESIKAGVKYIERLQKTFSKVKDEEERVKFVLAAYNAGVGHVTDAMALAEKYGKNPYRWDHQVDHYLLLKSSEEYYQDPVCKNGYFRGIETYNFVRSVLERAALYRKKIKG
;
A
#
# COMPACT_ATOMS: atom_id res chain seq x y z
N ASP A 1 -5.94 5.48 20.35
CA ASP A 1 -6.73 4.91 21.42
C ASP A 1 -7.64 3.74 20.98
N LEU A 2 -7.90 3.57 19.68
CA LEU A 2 -8.58 2.40 19.11
C LEU A 2 -7.59 1.63 18.22
N ILE A 3 -7.45 0.34 18.46
CA ILE A 3 -6.78 -0.61 17.58
C ILE A 3 -7.87 -1.21 16.67
N ALA A 4 -8.02 -0.66 15.48
CA ALA A 4 -8.97 -1.13 14.48
C ALA A 4 -8.32 -2.25 13.61
N TYR A 5 -7.83 -3.28 14.27
CA TYR A 5 -7.19 -4.46 13.70
C TYR A 5 -7.72 -5.69 14.40
N ASN A 6 -7.78 -6.83 13.72
CA ASN A 6 -8.19 -8.10 14.31
C ASN A 6 -7.13 -8.60 15.31
N LEU A 7 -7.21 -8.07 16.52
CA LEU A 7 -6.36 -8.46 17.64
C LEU A 7 -6.89 -9.75 18.26
N ASN A 8 -6.05 -10.77 18.37
CA ASN A 8 -6.44 -12.04 19.00
C ASN A 8 -6.84 -11.81 20.45
N MET A 9 -8.00 -12.35 20.83
CA MET A 9 -8.53 -12.26 22.19
C MET A 9 -7.77 -13.27 23.08
N THR A 10 -6.75 -12.80 23.76
CA THR A 10 -5.92 -13.59 24.68
C THR A 10 -6.10 -13.14 26.13
N ASN A 11 -5.84 -14.03 27.07
CA ASN A 11 -5.90 -13.70 28.50
C ASN A 11 -4.82 -12.66 28.91
N SER A 12 -3.72 -12.60 28.18
CA SER A 12 -2.62 -11.66 28.45
C SER A 12 -2.99 -10.19 28.32
N TRP A 13 -3.98 -9.87 27.49
CA TRP A 13 -4.44 -8.48 27.27
C TRP A 13 -5.68 -8.09 28.07
N LYS A 14 -6.32 -9.05 28.77
CA LYS A 14 -7.59 -8.87 29.48
C LYS A 14 -7.58 -7.74 30.51
N ASP A 15 -6.41 -7.49 31.11
CA ASP A 15 -6.26 -6.46 32.13
C ASP A 15 -5.93 -5.07 31.57
N SER A 16 -5.55 -4.98 30.30
CA SER A 16 -5.10 -3.75 29.63
C SER A 16 -6.07 -3.22 28.59
N LEU A 17 -6.89 -4.09 28.00
CA LEU A 17 -7.73 -3.75 26.85
C LEU A 17 -9.20 -4.11 27.08
N ILE A 18 -10.10 -3.38 26.39
CA ILE A 18 -11.51 -3.75 26.18
C ILE A 18 -11.63 -4.11 24.70
N TYR A 19 -12.08 -5.31 24.42
CA TYR A 19 -12.39 -5.73 23.06
C TYR A 19 -13.73 -5.14 22.62
N CYS A 20 -13.84 -4.72 21.36
CA CYS A 20 -15.02 -4.04 20.82
C CYS A 20 -15.14 -4.28 19.31
N GLY A 21 -16.26 -3.87 18.73
CA GLY A 21 -16.58 -4.15 17.34
C GLY A 21 -17.04 -5.59 17.13
N GLU A 22 -16.87 -6.13 15.90
CA GLU A 22 -17.23 -7.52 15.64
C GLU A 22 -16.14 -8.47 16.11
N GLU A 23 -16.57 -9.55 16.77
CA GLU A 23 -15.71 -10.72 16.89
C GLU A 23 -15.59 -11.39 15.52
N SER A 24 -14.37 -11.49 15.02
CA SER A 24 -14.05 -12.26 13.83
C SER A 24 -13.29 -13.52 14.20
N ILE A 25 -13.54 -14.57 13.45
CA ILE A 25 -12.79 -15.81 13.57
C ILE A 25 -11.62 -15.74 12.61
N THR A 26 -10.40 -15.79 13.15
CA THR A 26 -9.18 -15.83 12.36
C THR A 26 -8.41 -17.12 12.62
N HIS A 27 -7.72 -17.61 11.63
CA HIS A 27 -6.79 -18.72 11.73
C HIS A 27 -5.55 -18.43 10.90
N GLN A 28 -4.51 -19.18 11.14
CA GLN A 28 -3.27 -19.06 10.36
C GLN A 28 -3.31 -20.05 9.20
N VAL A 29 -2.84 -19.61 8.06
CA VAL A 29 -2.81 -20.38 6.82
C VAL A 29 -1.40 -20.42 6.25
N LEU A 30 -1.10 -21.52 5.56
CA LEU A 30 0.07 -21.58 4.70
C LEU A 30 -0.18 -20.72 3.46
N VAL A 31 0.75 -19.85 3.15
CA VAL A 31 0.78 -19.10 1.90
C VAL A 31 1.77 -19.76 0.96
N GLN A 32 1.28 -20.24 -0.17
CA GLN A 32 2.05 -20.95 -1.20
C GLN A 32 1.57 -20.54 -2.59
N ARG A 33 2.30 -20.93 -3.64
CA ARG A 33 1.81 -20.74 -5.02
C ARG A 33 0.82 -21.82 -5.41
N LYS A 34 -0.20 -21.44 -6.18
CA LYS A 34 -1.10 -22.39 -6.84
C LYS A 34 -0.32 -23.30 -7.80
N GLY A 35 -0.66 -24.57 -7.82
CA GLY A 35 -0.08 -25.52 -8.75
C GLY A 35 -0.34 -26.97 -8.34
N LYS A 36 0.12 -27.90 -9.17
CA LYS A 36 -0.03 -29.33 -8.89
C LYS A 36 0.73 -29.80 -7.64
N ASN A 37 1.78 -29.03 -7.27
CA ASN A 37 2.63 -29.32 -6.11
C ASN A 37 2.22 -28.52 -4.86
N ALA A 38 1.09 -27.82 -4.89
CA ALA A 38 0.58 -27.12 -3.71
C ALA A 38 0.22 -28.14 -2.62
N LEU A 39 0.71 -27.88 -1.40
CA LEU A 39 0.49 -28.77 -0.25
C LEU A 39 -0.99 -28.71 0.15
N LYS A 40 -1.55 -29.84 0.52
CA LYS A 40 -2.97 -29.99 0.87
C LYS A 40 -3.17 -30.49 2.30
N ASP A 41 -2.08 -30.95 2.93
CA ASP A 41 -2.08 -31.48 4.28
C ASP A 41 -0.84 -30.98 5.02
N VAL A 42 -0.97 -30.73 6.33
CA VAL A 42 0.11 -30.21 7.18
C VAL A 42 1.30 -31.15 7.27
N THR A 43 1.08 -32.47 7.14
CA THR A 43 2.17 -33.48 7.14
C THR A 43 3.13 -33.32 5.96
N GLN A 44 2.70 -32.72 4.88
CA GLN A 44 3.53 -32.44 3.70
C GLN A 44 4.54 -31.31 3.93
N LEU A 45 4.45 -30.59 5.05
CA LEU A 45 5.43 -29.59 5.46
C LEU A 45 6.75 -30.20 5.93
N LEU A 46 6.78 -31.47 6.29
CA LEU A 46 8.00 -32.16 6.69
C LEU A 46 9.06 -32.07 5.57
N GLY A 47 10.25 -31.63 5.92
CA GLY A 47 11.36 -31.38 4.99
C GLY A 47 11.15 -30.15 4.07
N LYS A 48 10.22 -29.24 4.41
CA LYS A 48 10.03 -27.99 3.67
C LYS A 48 10.57 -26.80 4.45
N GLU A 49 11.23 -25.87 3.74
CA GLU A 49 11.64 -24.58 4.30
C GLU A 49 10.42 -23.63 4.34
N VAL A 50 10.06 -23.17 5.53
CA VAL A 50 8.99 -22.20 5.74
C VAL A 50 9.56 -20.95 6.37
N TYR A 51 9.42 -19.83 5.69
CA TYR A 51 9.97 -18.53 6.11
C TYR A 51 8.95 -17.77 6.93
N VAL A 52 9.35 -17.31 8.12
CA VAL A 52 8.49 -16.57 9.06
C VAL A 52 9.23 -15.42 9.71
N LEU A 53 8.46 -14.42 10.17
CA LEU A 53 8.96 -13.39 11.08
C LEU A 53 8.78 -13.85 12.52
N PRO A 54 9.58 -13.31 13.47
CA PRO A 54 9.43 -13.57 14.90
C PRO A 54 8.01 -13.32 15.41
N GLY A 55 7.54 -14.12 16.36
CA GLY A 55 6.26 -13.98 17.03
C GLY A 55 5.22 -15.04 16.65
N LYS A 56 3.94 -14.69 16.65
CA LYS A 56 2.81 -15.63 16.62
C LYS A 56 2.81 -16.66 15.47
N TYR A 57 3.40 -16.33 14.33
CA TYR A 57 3.47 -17.24 13.18
C TYR A 57 4.59 -18.28 13.36
N GLN A 58 5.73 -17.83 13.89
CA GLN A 58 6.83 -18.73 14.27
C GLN A 58 6.40 -19.67 15.38
N GLU A 59 5.87 -19.14 16.49
CA GLU A 59 5.40 -19.94 17.63
C GLU A 59 4.39 -21.04 17.20
N ARG A 60 3.46 -20.69 16.31
CA ARG A 60 2.50 -21.68 15.80
C ARG A 60 3.19 -22.76 14.95
N LEU A 61 4.13 -22.35 14.10
CA LEU A 61 4.84 -23.29 13.24
C LEU A 61 5.73 -24.24 14.05
N GLU A 62 6.39 -23.73 15.11
CA GLU A 62 7.16 -24.55 16.05
C GLU A 62 6.28 -25.55 16.79
N ASN A 63 5.10 -25.11 17.27
CA ASN A 63 4.13 -26.01 17.88
C ASN A 63 3.64 -27.08 16.91
N LEU A 64 3.36 -26.71 15.66
CA LEU A 64 2.95 -27.65 14.62
C LEU A 64 4.06 -28.65 14.30
N ASP A 65 5.31 -28.20 14.25
CA ASP A 65 6.47 -29.06 14.06
C ASP A 65 6.58 -30.10 15.17
N GLN A 66 6.41 -29.68 16.44
CA GLN A 66 6.37 -30.61 17.58
C GLN A 66 5.17 -31.58 17.49
N GLU A 67 3.98 -31.10 17.12
CA GLU A 67 2.79 -31.93 16.93
C GLU A 67 3.01 -33.02 15.86
N LEU A 68 3.82 -32.72 14.84
CA LEU A 68 4.15 -33.65 13.73
C LEU A 68 5.36 -34.56 14.02
N GLY A 69 6.04 -34.34 15.15
CA GLY A 69 7.23 -35.14 15.52
C GLY A 69 8.56 -34.54 15.01
N GLY A 70 8.54 -33.29 14.55
CA GLY A 70 9.71 -32.57 14.02
C GLY A 70 9.94 -32.82 12.52
N GLY A 71 10.64 -31.89 11.88
CA GLY A 71 11.07 -32.01 10.48
C GLY A 71 10.65 -30.88 9.56
N ILE A 72 9.97 -29.84 10.06
CA ILE A 72 9.73 -28.60 9.30
C ILE A 72 11.01 -27.74 9.39
N GLU A 73 11.53 -27.29 8.27
CA GLU A 73 12.68 -26.37 8.26
C GLU A 73 12.21 -24.91 8.45
N ILE A 74 12.10 -24.47 9.70
CA ILE A 74 11.65 -23.14 10.03
C ILE A 74 12.80 -22.13 9.82
N ARG A 75 12.61 -21.16 8.93
CA ARG A 75 13.56 -20.08 8.62
C ARG A 75 13.05 -18.77 9.16
N GLU A 76 13.52 -18.43 10.35
CA GLU A 76 13.21 -17.15 10.97
C GLU A 76 14.02 -16.01 10.33
N LEU A 77 13.32 -14.93 9.94
CA LEU A 77 13.93 -13.72 9.39
C LEU A 77 13.84 -12.59 10.41
N VAL A 78 14.92 -12.39 11.15
CA VAL A 78 15.02 -11.32 12.17
C VAL A 78 15.46 -10.03 11.48
N THR A 79 14.50 -9.12 11.25
CA THR A 79 14.78 -7.80 10.67
C THR A 79 13.64 -6.83 10.94
N ASP A 80 13.99 -5.60 11.30
CA ASP A 80 13.01 -4.53 11.62
C ASP A 80 12.31 -3.95 10.39
N THR A 81 12.70 -4.33 9.18
CA THR A 81 12.21 -3.74 7.93
C THR A 81 11.25 -4.63 7.14
N LEU A 82 11.14 -5.93 7.47
CA LEU A 82 10.26 -6.85 6.77
C LEU A 82 8.90 -6.98 7.46
N THR A 83 7.86 -7.09 6.66
CA THR A 83 6.49 -7.39 7.09
C THR A 83 6.03 -8.73 6.52
N VAL A 84 4.94 -9.27 7.05
CA VAL A 84 4.34 -10.51 6.55
C VAL A 84 3.94 -10.37 5.08
N GLU A 85 3.48 -9.18 4.67
CA GLU A 85 3.12 -8.89 3.28
C GLU A 85 4.33 -8.96 2.35
N ASN A 86 5.53 -8.62 2.84
CA ASN A 86 6.76 -8.81 2.06
C ASN A 86 7.03 -10.30 1.81
N LEU A 87 6.88 -11.16 2.83
CA LEU A 87 7.04 -12.61 2.67
C LEU A 87 5.99 -13.17 1.71
N ILE A 88 4.73 -12.73 1.81
CA ILE A 88 3.67 -13.12 0.87
C ILE A 88 4.03 -12.72 -0.57
N SER A 89 4.58 -11.50 -0.76
CA SER A 89 5.04 -11.08 -2.10
C SER A 89 6.19 -11.94 -2.61
N TRP A 90 7.11 -12.35 -1.74
CA TRP A 90 8.22 -13.24 -2.12
C TRP A 90 7.74 -14.63 -2.51
N VAL A 91 6.70 -15.16 -1.84
CA VAL A 91 6.04 -16.39 -2.29
C VAL A 91 5.44 -16.20 -3.68
N ALA A 92 4.70 -15.13 -3.90
CA ALA A 92 4.08 -14.85 -5.19
C ALA A 92 5.09 -14.70 -6.33
N ASP A 93 6.26 -14.08 -6.04
CA ASP A 93 7.36 -13.87 -6.98
C ASP A 93 8.25 -15.13 -7.16
N GLY A 94 8.05 -16.19 -6.38
CA GLY A 94 8.84 -17.41 -6.43
C GLY A 94 10.23 -17.33 -5.80
N LYS A 95 10.47 -16.33 -4.94
CA LYS A 95 11.73 -16.18 -4.19
C LYS A 95 11.82 -17.15 -3.01
N ILE A 96 10.69 -17.43 -2.39
CA ILE A 96 10.50 -18.47 -1.37
C ILE A 96 9.28 -19.30 -1.72
N ASP A 97 9.16 -20.51 -1.18
CA ASP A 97 8.05 -21.37 -1.50
C ASP A 97 6.88 -21.22 -0.52
N TYR A 98 7.18 -21.05 0.76
CA TYR A 98 6.18 -21.07 1.82
C TYR A 98 6.41 -19.96 2.85
N THR A 99 5.31 -19.35 3.30
CA THR A 99 5.25 -18.52 4.51
C THR A 99 3.93 -18.73 5.24
N VAL A 100 3.80 -18.17 6.44
CA VAL A 100 2.59 -18.26 7.26
C VAL A 100 2.01 -16.87 7.47
N ALA A 101 0.69 -16.75 7.37
CA ALA A 101 -0.03 -15.51 7.63
C ALA A 101 -1.39 -15.80 8.26
N SER A 102 -2.03 -14.80 8.87
CA SER A 102 -3.44 -14.91 9.21
C SER A 102 -4.30 -14.90 7.92
N ASN A 103 -5.41 -15.62 7.95
CA ASN A 103 -6.30 -15.79 6.81
C ASN A 103 -6.82 -14.46 6.25
N ASP A 104 -7.05 -13.45 7.07
CA ASP A 104 -7.47 -12.10 6.67
C ASP A 104 -6.38 -11.38 5.87
N VAL A 105 -5.13 -11.36 6.38
CA VAL A 105 -3.98 -10.79 5.66
C VAL A 105 -3.71 -11.55 4.36
N ALA A 106 -3.76 -12.89 4.41
CA ALA A 106 -3.56 -13.72 3.22
C ALA A 106 -4.65 -13.48 2.17
N ARG A 107 -5.93 -13.34 2.56
CA ARG A 107 -7.05 -13.02 1.66
C ARG A 107 -6.88 -11.66 0.99
N ILE A 108 -6.48 -10.63 1.74
CA ILE A 108 -6.18 -9.31 1.17
C ILE A 108 -5.07 -9.43 0.12
N ASN A 109 -3.98 -10.10 0.46
CA ASN A 109 -2.85 -10.26 -0.46
C ASN A 109 -3.20 -11.12 -1.69
N ARG A 110 -4.07 -12.12 -1.56
CA ARG A 110 -4.58 -12.91 -2.70
C ARG A 110 -5.33 -12.04 -3.72
N THR A 111 -5.89 -10.90 -3.31
CA THR A 111 -6.50 -9.95 -4.26
C THR A 111 -5.47 -9.24 -5.15
N TYR A 112 -4.21 -9.20 -4.71
CA TYR A 112 -3.08 -8.64 -5.49
C TYR A 112 -2.30 -9.72 -6.24
N TYR A 113 -2.24 -10.95 -5.69
CA TYR A 113 -1.45 -12.07 -6.20
C TYR A 113 -2.35 -13.26 -6.50
N ALA A 114 -2.93 -13.31 -7.70
CA ALA A 114 -3.90 -14.34 -8.10
C ALA A 114 -3.31 -15.78 -8.11
N ASN A 115 -1.98 -15.88 -8.12
CA ASN A 115 -1.24 -17.15 -8.10
C ASN A 115 -1.03 -17.74 -6.69
N LEU A 116 -1.55 -17.09 -5.64
CA LEU A 116 -1.45 -17.61 -4.28
C LEU A 116 -2.56 -18.60 -3.95
N ASP A 117 -2.17 -19.70 -3.31
CA ASP A 117 -3.03 -20.66 -2.61
C ASP A 117 -2.86 -20.41 -1.10
N ILE A 118 -3.98 -20.28 -0.40
CA ILE A 118 -4.05 -20.01 1.04
C ILE A 118 -5.07 -20.93 1.73
N ASP A 119 -5.34 -22.08 1.13
CA ASP A 119 -6.41 -22.97 1.58
C ASP A 119 -5.97 -23.92 2.69
N LEU A 120 -4.64 -24.14 2.86
CA LEU A 120 -4.12 -25.00 3.91
C LEU A 120 -4.08 -24.26 5.26
N VAL A 121 -4.95 -24.68 6.18
CA VAL A 121 -5.06 -24.12 7.52
C VAL A 121 -4.02 -24.75 8.45
N LEU A 122 -3.32 -23.94 9.23
CA LEU A 122 -2.23 -24.35 10.14
C LEU A 122 -2.59 -24.20 11.62
N SER A 123 -3.65 -23.49 11.97
CA SER A 123 -4.05 -23.26 13.36
C SER A 123 -5.54 -23.47 13.57
N PHE A 124 -5.93 -23.71 14.82
CA PHE A 124 -7.32 -23.63 15.21
C PHE A 124 -7.86 -22.20 15.03
N ASP A 125 -9.19 -22.11 14.95
CA ASP A 125 -9.89 -20.83 14.91
C ASP A 125 -9.64 -20.03 16.19
N GLN A 126 -9.27 -18.78 16.03
CA GLN A 126 -9.03 -17.84 17.12
C GLN A 126 -10.02 -16.68 17.02
N ARG A 127 -10.59 -16.28 18.14
CA ARG A 127 -11.40 -15.08 18.19
C ARG A 127 -10.49 -13.86 18.18
N SER A 128 -10.83 -12.90 17.37
CA SER A 128 -10.16 -11.60 17.29
C SER A 128 -11.18 -10.48 17.15
N SER A 129 -10.84 -9.32 17.63
CA SER A 129 -11.70 -8.14 17.61
C SER A 129 -10.86 -6.87 17.64
N TRP A 130 -11.47 -5.73 17.41
CA TRP A 130 -10.87 -4.45 17.71
C TRP A 130 -10.68 -4.30 19.21
N ALA A 131 -9.82 -3.37 19.62
CA ALA A 131 -9.59 -3.13 21.04
C ALA A 131 -9.36 -1.65 21.34
N VAL A 132 -9.76 -1.23 22.52
CA VAL A 132 -9.45 0.07 23.09
C VAL A 132 -8.77 -0.10 24.44
N ARG A 133 -8.15 0.95 24.95
CA ARG A 133 -7.61 0.94 26.31
C ARG A 133 -8.71 0.70 27.32
N LYS A 134 -8.40 0.00 28.40
CA LYS A 134 -9.36 -0.26 29.49
C LYS A 134 -9.94 1.03 30.11
N THR A 135 -9.21 2.14 29.99
CA THR A 135 -9.63 3.46 30.46
C THR A 135 -10.59 4.19 29.51
N SER A 136 -10.95 3.59 28.37
CA SER A 136 -11.79 4.22 27.34
C SER A 136 -13.07 3.42 27.02
N PRO A 137 -13.91 3.08 28.04
CA PRO A 137 -15.08 2.24 27.82
C PRO A 137 -16.12 2.87 26.89
N LEU A 138 -16.31 4.18 26.95
CA LEU A 138 -17.24 4.89 26.04
C LEU A 138 -16.84 4.78 24.56
N LEU A 139 -15.55 4.69 24.29
CA LEU A 139 -15.05 4.49 22.92
C LEU A 139 -15.36 3.05 22.46
N ALA A 140 -15.25 2.05 23.35
CA ALA A 140 -15.66 0.67 23.04
C ALA A 140 -17.16 0.61 22.69
N GLU A 141 -18.01 1.20 23.52
CA GLU A 141 -19.45 1.25 23.26
C GLU A 141 -19.79 1.96 21.94
N ALA A 142 -19.07 3.04 21.62
CA ALA A 142 -19.26 3.75 20.35
C ALA A 142 -18.85 2.88 19.15
N ALA A 143 -17.73 2.15 19.24
CA ALA A 143 -17.28 1.22 18.22
C ALA A 143 -18.28 0.06 18.02
N ASP A 144 -18.80 -0.52 19.10
CA ASP A 144 -19.81 -1.58 19.05
C ASP A 144 -21.13 -1.10 18.43
N ARG A 145 -21.57 0.11 18.77
CA ARG A 145 -22.76 0.72 18.19
C ARG A 145 -22.59 0.95 16.70
N TRP A 146 -21.48 1.61 16.32
CA TRP A 146 -21.19 1.87 14.93
C TRP A 146 -21.15 0.57 14.11
N HIS A 147 -20.51 -0.47 14.65
CA HIS A 147 -20.42 -1.76 13.98
C HIS A 147 -21.81 -2.38 13.75
N ARG A 148 -22.65 -2.48 14.80
CA ARG A 148 -24.01 -3.02 14.69
C ARG A 148 -24.88 -2.27 13.67
N GLU A 149 -24.73 -0.94 13.60
CA GLU A 149 -25.49 -0.09 12.68
C GLU A 149 -25.05 -0.23 11.23
N ASN A 150 -23.76 -0.47 10.99
CA ASN A 150 -23.16 -0.37 9.66
C ASN A 150 -22.82 -1.71 9.00
N ILE A 151 -22.59 -2.80 9.73
CA ILE A 151 -22.13 -4.09 9.15
C ILE A 151 -23.06 -4.62 8.05
N ASN A 152 -24.34 -4.38 8.15
CA ASN A 152 -25.32 -4.81 7.17
C ASN A 152 -25.62 -3.78 6.09
N SER A 153 -25.05 -2.59 6.18
CA SER A 153 -25.26 -1.54 5.18
C SER A 153 -24.69 -1.94 3.81
N PRO A 154 -25.34 -1.53 2.71
CA PRO A 154 -24.81 -1.77 1.36
C PRO A 154 -23.41 -1.20 1.17
N GLU A 155 -23.11 -0.05 1.78
CA GLU A 155 -21.84 0.65 1.71
C GLU A 155 -20.73 -0.16 2.39
N PHE A 156 -20.98 -0.69 3.59
CA PHE A 156 -20.04 -1.53 4.31
C PHE A 156 -19.78 -2.83 3.54
N LYS A 157 -20.82 -3.51 3.07
CA LYS A 157 -20.71 -4.74 2.27
C LYS A 157 -19.96 -4.50 0.96
N ALA A 158 -20.24 -3.40 0.26
CA ALA A 158 -19.53 -3.05 -0.97
C ALA A 158 -18.04 -2.74 -0.69
N SER A 159 -17.75 -2.08 0.44
CA SER A 159 -16.39 -1.81 0.87
C SER A 159 -15.65 -3.11 1.22
N ALA A 160 -16.23 -3.96 2.06
CA ALA A 160 -15.66 -5.25 2.44
C ALA A 160 -15.39 -6.13 1.20
N LYS A 161 -16.36 -6.25 0.29
CA LYS A 161 -16.18 -6.97 -0.97
C LYS A 161 -15.02 -6.43 -1.80
N ARG A 162 -14.89 -5.11 -1.87
CA ARG A 162 -13.79 -4.47 -2.60
C ARG A 162 -12.42 -4.82 -2.01
N TYR A 163 -12.31 -4.86 -0.68
CA TYR A 163 -11.04 -5.15 -0.02
C TYR A 163 -10.67 -6.64 0.01
N PHE A 164 -11.65 -7.50 0.22
CA PHE A 164 -11.39 -8.92 0.51
C PHE A 164 -11.68 -9.87 -0.65
N GLU A 165 -12.48 -9.46 -1.65
CA GLU A 165 -12.94 -10.38 -2.69
C GLU A 165 -12.55 -9.96 -4.11
N LEU A 166 -12.48 -8.66 -4.39
CA LEU A 166 -12.14 -8.20 -5.74
C LEU A 166 -10.64 -8.30 -5.97
N ASN A 167 -10.27 -9.01 -7.04
CA ASN A 167 -8.89 -9.05 -7.49
C ASN A 167 -8.46 -7.63 -7.91
N LYS A 168 -7.54 -7.03 -7.15
CA LYS A 168 -7.02 -5.68 -7.40
C LYS A 168 -5.92 -5.66 -8.47
N ARG A 169 -5.47 -6.84 -8.92
CA ARG A 169 -4.66 -6.97 -10.13
C ARG A 169 -5.56 -7.51 -11.23
N PRO A 170 -6.04 -6.67 -12.17
CA PRO A 170 -6.72 -7.16 -13.34
C PRO A 170 -5.81 -8.15 -14.05
N ALA A 171 -6.38 -9.23 -14.57
CA ALA A 171 -5.63 -10.20 -15.38
C ALA A 171 -4.94 -9.52 -16.60
N HIS A 172 -5.26 -8.28 -16.89
CA HIS A 172 -4.74 -7.45 -17.97
C HIS A 172 -3.81 -6.32 -17.54
N ALA A 173 -3.54 -6.14 -16.24
CA ALA A 173 -2.49 -5.25 -15.75
C ALA A 173 -1.10 -5.92 -15.83
N SER A 174 -0.92 -6.85 -16.76
CA SER A 174 0.39 -7.33 -17.09
C SER A 174 1.17 -6.15 -17.67
N ILE A 175 2.28 -5.80 -17.06
CA ILE A 175 3.40 -5.19 -17.77
C ILE A 175 3.51 -6.00 -19.05
N LEU A 176 3.04 -5.44 -20.16
CA LEU A 176 3.20 -6.06 -21.46
C LEU A 176 4.68 -6.29 -21.61
N SER A 177 5.06 -7.46 -22.05
CA SER A 177 6.42 -7.95 -22.01
C SER A 177 7.42 -6.83 -22.29
N VAL A 178 8.18 -6.43 -21.28
CA VAL A 178 9.28 -5.46 -21.42
C VAL A 178 10.30 -5.93 -22.49
N LYS A 179 10.30 -7.23 -22.81
CA LYS A 179 11.05 -7.82 -23.92
C LYS A 179 10.55 -7.31 -25.27
N ASP A 180 9.28 -6.98 -25.39
CA ASP A 180 8.68 -6.47 -26.64
C ASP A 180 8.61 -4.95 -26.71
N GLY A 181 9.30 -4.25 -25.79
CA GLY A 181 9.39 -2.79 -25.77
C GLY A 181 8.12 -2.09 -25.33
N LYS A 182 7.21 -2.78 -24.63
CA LYS A 182 5.92 -2.25 -24.14
C LYS A 182 5.83 -2.28 -22.61
N ILE A 183 5.35 -1.18 -22.02
CA ILE A 183 5.09 -1.07 -20.57
C ILE A 183 3.63 -1.43 -20.28
N SER A 184 2.72 -0.85 -21.06
CA SER A 184 1.28 -0.96 -20.84
C SER A 184 0.49 -0.86 -22.14
N HIS A 185 -0.80 -1.10 -22.08
CA HIS A 185 -1.73 -0.84 -23.21
C HIS A 185 -1.90 0.66 -23.49
N TYR A 186 -1.40 1.54 -22.61
CA TYR A 186 -1.58 2.99 -22.66
C TYR A 186 -0.31 3.74 -23.08
N ASP A 187 0.73 3.05 -23.54
CA ASP A 187 2.02 3.64 -23.87
C ASP A 187 1.92 4.80 -24.86
N GLU A 188 1.06 4.68 -25.89
CA GLU A 188 0.84 5.74 -26.87
C GLU A 188 0.21 6.99 -26.24
N LEU A 189 -0.71 6.81 -25.29
CA LEU A 189 -1.29 7.91 -24.53
C LEU A 189 -0.23 8.56 -23.63
N PHE A 190 0.60 7.77 -22.94
CA PHE A 190 1.69 8.32 -22.14
C PHE A 190 2.69 9.09 -23.01
N ARG A 191 3.08 8.57 -24.19
CA ARG A 191 3.96 9.26 -25.15
C ARG A 191 3.34 10.58 -25.64
N LYS A 192 2.04 10.58 -25.95
CA LYS A 192 1.31 11.75 -26.40
C LYS A 192 1.30 12.86 -25.35
N TYR A 193 0.89 12.51 -24.12
CA TYR A 193 0.63 13.50 -23.07
C TYR A 193 1.87 13.92 -22.28
N ALA A 194 2.88 13.07 -22.10
CA ALA A 194 4.11 13.42 -21.40
C ALA A 194 4.87 14.57 -22.08
N LYS A 195 4.79 14.67 -23.42
CA LYS A 195 5.40 15.78 -24.20
C LYS A 195 4.89 17.16 -23.77
N LEU A 196 3.63 17.26 -23.34
CA LEU A 196 3.02 18.53 -22.96
C LEU A 196 3.63 19.13 -21.69
N ILE A 197 4.23 18.30 -20.85
CA ILE A 197 4.85 18.69 -19.58
C ILE A 197 6.38 18.51 -19.56
N GLY A 198 6.97 18.19 -20.70
CA GLY A 198 8.42 17.97 -20.83
C GLY A 198 8.93 16.74 -20.09
N TRP A 199 8.07 15.78 -19.75
CA TRP A 199 8.48 14.57 -19.05
C TRP A 199 8.79 13.42 -20.03
N ASP A 200 9.71 12.56 -19.60
CA ASP A 200 9.87 11.24 -20.19
C ASP A 200 8.55 10.45 -20.00
N TRP A 201 8.00 9.91 -21.08
CA TRP A 201 6.75 9.15 -21.03
C TRP A 201 6.82 7.93 -20.09
N ARG A 202 8.02 7.36 -19.89
CA ARG A 202 8.27 6.24 -18.98
C ARG A 202 8.17 6.67 -17.51
N LEU A 203 8.45 7.94 -17.21
CA LEU A 203 8.20 8.51 -15.87
C LEU A 203 6.71 8.67 -15.64
N LEU A 204 5.95 9.16 -16.61
CA LEU A 204 4.49 9.27 -16.51
C LEU A 204 3.83 7.89 -16.39
N ALA A 205 4.30 6.90 -17.17
CA ALA A 205 3.84 5.52 -17.04
C ALA A 205 4.18 4.92 -15.68
N SER A 206 5.36 5.21 -15.12
CA SER A 206 5.75 4.77 -13.78
C SER A 206 4.85 5.36 -12.69
N LEU A 207 4.49 6.64 -12.81
CA LEU A 207 3.52 7.29 -11.92
C LEU A 207 2.17 6.57 -12.00
N ALA A 208 1.60 6.39 -13.19
CA ALA A 208 0.31 5.72 -13.37
C ALA A 208 0.32 4.27 -12.85
N TYR A 209 1.44 3.55 -13.03
CA TYR A 209 1.58 2.22 -12.44
C TYR A 209 1.55 2.26 -10.91
N THR A 210 2.23 3.22 -10.30
CA THR A 210 2.28 3.34 -8.83
C THR A 210 0.92 3.73 -8.26
N GLU A 211 0.14 4.54 -8.99
CA GLU A 211 -1.20 4.99 -8.59
C GLU A 211 -2.26 3.88 -8.73
N SER A 212 -2.29 3.19 -9.86
CA SER A 212 -3.40 2.30 -10.21
C SER A 212 -2.99 0.91 -10.70
N ASN A 213 -1.67 0.64 -10.82
CA ASN A 213 -1.18 -0.56 -11.51
C ASN A 213 -1.75 -0.69 -12.95
N PHE A 214 -1.97 0.43 -13.62
CA PHE A 214 -2.64 0.56 -14.92
C PHE A 214 -4.09 0.09 -14.96
N ASP A 215 -4.78 -0.01 -13.83
CA ASP A 215 -6.20 -0.33 -13.77
C ASP A 215 -7.05 0.95 -13.82
N PRO A 216 -7.81 1.20 -14.89
CA PRO A 216 -8.63 2.40 -15.01
C PRO A 216 -9.86 2.40 -14.09
N TYR A 217 -10.21 1.25 -13.52
CA TYR A 217 -11.41 1.10 -12.68
C TYR A 217 -11.10 1.14 -11.18
N VAL A 218 -9.84 1.25 -10.80
CA VAL A 218 -9.44 1.32 -9.40
C VAL A 218 -10.04 2.56 -8.73
N VAL A 219 -10.61 2.35 -7.54
CA VAL A 219 -11.05 3.41 -6.64
C VAL A 219 -10.32 3.22 -5.31
N SER A 220 -9.56 4.23 -4.88
CA SER A 220 -8.87 4.18 -3.60
C SER A 220 -9.86 4.28 -2.42
N TRP A 221 -9.39 3.96 -1.21
CA TRP A 221 -10.18 4.13 0.01
C TRP A 221 -10.63 5.59 0.22
N ALA A 222 -9.85 6.57 -0.21
CA ALA A 222 -10.17 7.99 -0.15
C ALA A 222 -11.10 8.45 -1.29
N GLY A 223 -11.41 7.57 -2.25
CA GLY A 223 -12.28 7.86 -3.38
C GLY A 223 -11.58 8.38 -4.64
N ALA A 224 -10.24 8.38 -4.69
CA ALA A 224 -9.51 8.69 -5.93
C ALA A 224 -9.78 7.64 -7.00
N ARG A 225 -9.83 8.03 -8.28
CA ARG A 225 -10.32 7.18 -9.38
C ARG A 225 -9.43 7.22 -10.61
N GLY A 226 -9.50 6.14 -11.39
CA GLY A 226 -8.90 6.02 -12.71
C GLY A 226 -7.40 5.77 -12.70
N LEU A 227 -6.78 5.74 -13.89
CA LEU A 227 -5.36 5.44 -14.06
C LEU A 227 -4.44 6.34 -13.25
N MET A 228 -4.81 7.62 -13.12
CA MET A 228 -4.00 8.64 -12.46
C MET A 228 -4.48 8.95 -11.03
N GLN A 229 -5.43 8.18 -10.49
CA GLN A 229 -5.94 8.28 -9.12
C GLN A 229 -6.23 9.73 -8.66
N LEU A 230 -6.99 10.45 -9.46
CA LEU A 230 -7.42 11.80 -9.10
C LEU A 230 -8.67 11.76 -8.22
N MET A 231 -8.69 12.61 -7.20
CA MET A 231 -9.92 12.83 -6.43
C MET A 231 -11.02 13.40 -7.33
N PRO A 232 -12.29 12.99 -7.16
CA PRO A 232 -13.38 13.41 -8.06
C PRO A 232 -13.53 14.93 -8.21
N ALA A 233 -13.33 15.70 -7.14
CA ALA A 233 -13.35 17.16 -7.20
C ALA A 233 -12.18 17.71 -8.06
N THR A 234 -10.99 17.15 -7.89
CA THR A 234 -9.81 17.52 -8.69
C THR A 234 -10.01 17.16 -10.16
N ALA A 235 -10.49 15.96 -10.45
CA ALA A 235 -10.77 15.50 -11.83
C ALA A 235 -11.75 16.45 -12.55
N ARG A 236 -12.88 16.82 -11.90
CA ARG A 236 -13.83 17.79 -12.43
C ARG A 236 -13.20 19.16 -12.70
N ASN A 237 -12.39 19.66 -11.75
CA ASN A 237 -11.70 20.96 -11.90
C ASN A 237 -10.63 20.96 -13.01
N LEU A 238 -10.19 19.76 -13.42
CA LEU A 238 -9.25 19.57 -14.52
C LEU A 238 -9.96 19.27 -15.85
N GLY A 239 -11.30 19.22 -15.83
CA GLY A 239 -12.14 19.08 -17.00
C GLY A 239 -12.49 17.65 -17.40
N VAL A 240 -12.39 16.69 -16.46
CA VAL A 240 -12.91 15.32 -16.69
C VAL A 240 -14.44 15.38 -16.67
N PRO A 241 -15.14 14.93 -17.73
CA PRO A 241 -16.58 14.89 -17.73
C PRO A 241 -17.12 13.92 -16.66
N PRO A 242 -18.29 14.21 -16.07
CA PRO A 242 -18.90 13.30 -15.09
C PRO A 242 -19.09 11.88 -15.67
N GLY A 243 -18.68 10.87 -14.88
CA GLY A 243 -18.75 9.45 -15.27
C GLY A 243 -17.63 8.98 -16.23
N LYS A 244 -16.66 9.86 -16.56
CA LYS A 244 -15.50 9.54 -17.40
C LYS A 244 -14.20 9.40 -16.60
N GLU A 245 -14.27 9.28 -15.27
CA GLU A 245 -13.11 9.17 -14.41
C GLU A 245 -12.30 7.87 -14.67
N ALA A 246 -12.99 6.82 -15.16
CA ALA A 246 -12.37 5.55 -15.54
C ALA A 246 -11.92 5.51 -17.03
N ASP A 247 -12.20 6.55 -17.81
CA ASP A 247 -11.69 6.64 -19.19
C ASP A 247 -10.17 6.86 -19.16
N PRO A 248 -9.37 5.98 -19.78
CA PRO A 248 -7.91 6.06 -19.72
C PRO A 248 -7.35 7.38 -20.25
N GLU A 249 -7.85 7.87 -21.36
CA GLU A 249 -7.35 9.10 -21.98
C GLU A 249 -7.72 10.34 -21.16
N GLU A 250 -8.96 10.43 -20.68
CA GLU A 250 -9.39 11.54 -19.83
C GLU A 250 -8.65 11.54 -18.49
N SER A 251 -8.40 10.37 -17.90
CA SER A 251 -7.62 10.24 -16.67
C SER A 251 -6.16 10.71 -16.85
N ILE A 252 -5.47 10.24 -17.90
CA ILE A 252 -4.09 10.63 -18.19
C ILE A 252 -4.00 12.13 -18.50
N LYS A 253 -4.89 12.66 -19.34
CA LYS A 253 -4.96 14.07 -19.69
C LYS A 253 -5.16 14.97 -18.47
N ALA A 254 -6.05 14.58 -17.55
CA ALA A 254 -6.25 15.32 -16.29
C ALA A 254 -5.04 15.21 -15.38
N GLY A 255 -4.43 14.03 -15.22
CA GLY A 255 -3.20 13.84 -14.46
C GLY A 255 -2.07 14.73 -14.96
N VAL A 256 -1.88 14.83 -16.27
CA VAL A 256 -0.88 15.70 -16.90
C VAL A 256 -1.17 17.18 -16.63
N LYS A 257 -2.42 17.64 -16.74
CA LYS A 257 -2.79 19.00 -16.34
C LYS A 257 -2.53 19.28 -14.86
N TYR A 258 -2.73 18.28 -14.00
CA TYR A 258 -2.41 18.42 -12.58
C TYR A 258 -0.90 18.56 -12.37
N ILE A 259 -0.10 17.70 -13.02
CA ILE A 259 1.37 17.78 -12.99
C ILE A 259 1.85 19.17 -13.48
N GLU A 260 1.28 19.69 -14.57
CA GLU A 260 1.60 21.04 -15.07
C GLU A 260 1.36 22.13 -14.02
N ARG A 261 0.24 22.05 -13.29
CA ARG A 261 -0.04 23.00 -12.17
C ARG A 261 1.00 22.86 -11.05
N LEU A 262 1.38 21.63 -10.70
CA LEU A 262 2.40 21.38 -9.69
C LEU A 262 3.78 21.90 -10.13
N GLN A 263 4.17 21.72 -11.41
CA GLN A 263 5.40 22.27 -11.96
C GLN A 263 5.45 23.79 -11.84
N LYS A 264 4.32 24.46 -12.10
CA LYS A 264 4.19 25.94 -11.92
C LYS A 264 4.33 26.33 -10.46
N THR A 265 3.71 25.56 -9.54
CA THR A 265 3.83 25.78 -8.08
C THR A 265 5.28 25.70 -7.61
N PHE A 266 6.03 24.70 -8.08
CA PHE A 266 7.43 24.50 -7.72
C PHE A 266 8.43 25.12 -8.72
N SER A 267 8.05 26.16 -9.44
CA SER A 267 8.90 26.85 -10.44
C SER A 267 10.18 27.48 -9.87
N LYS A 268 10.21 27.72 -8.56
CA LYS A 268 11.42 28.18 -7.83
C LYS A 268 12.49 27.09 -7.74
N VAL A 269 12.14 25.82 -7.80
CA VAL A 269 13.08 24.70 -7.92
C VAL A 269 13.59 24.66 -9.35
N LYS A 270 14.79 25.20 -9.58
CA LYS A 270 15.35 25.44 -10.94
C LYS A 270 15.84 24.15 -11.59
N ASP A 271 16.38 23.25 -10.80
CA ASP A 271 16.80 21.92 -11.27
C ASP A 271 15.57 21.08 -11.64
N GLU A 272 15.53 20.59 -12.86
CA GLU A 272 14.37 19.83 -13.36
C GLU A 272 14.23 18.45 -12.71
N GLU A 273 15.34 17.79 -12.42
CA GLU A 273 15.33 16.48 -11.75
C GLU A 273 14.86 16.62 -10.31
N GLU A 274 15.32 17.66 -9.61
CA GLU A 274 14.81 18.00 -8.28
C GLU A 274 13.33 18.34 -8.35
N ARG A 275 12.91 19.24 -9.27
CA ARG A 275 11.52 19.66 -9.41
C ARG A 275 10.56 18.49 -9.63
N VAL A 276 10.96 17.45 -10.36
CA VAL A 276 10.18 16.22 -10.52
C VAL A 276 9.87 15.57 -9.17
N LYS A 277 10.83 15.52 -8.24
CA LYS A 277 10.65 14.92 -6.91
C LYS A 277 9.60 15.70 -6.08
N PHE A 278 9.68 17.03 -6.10
CA PHE A 278 8.67 17.90 -5.45
C PHE A 278 7.27 17.72 -6.05
N VAL A 279 7.19 17.63 -7.38
CA VAL A 279 5.93 17.40 -8.08
C VAL A 279 5.33 16.04 -7.72
N LEU A 280 6.12 14.98 -7.71
CA LEU A 280 5.67 13.63 -7.32
C LEU A 280 5.22 13.61 -5.85
N ALA A 281 5.98 14.25 -4.97
CA ALA A 281 5.62 14.35 -3.55
C ALA A 281 4.30 15.09 -3.36
N ALA A 282 4.12 16.23 -4.03
CA ALA A 282 2.89 17.01 -3.94
C ALA A 282 1.71 16.35 -4.65
N TYR A 283 1.94 15.54 -5.66
CA TYR A 283 0.91 14.72 -6.30
C TYR A 283 0.29 13.76 -5.30
N ASN A 284 1.12 13.10 -4.50
CA ASN A 284 0.70 12.12 -3.50
C ASN A 284 0.20 12.76 -2.19
N ALA A 285 0.98 13.69 -1.61
CA ALA A 285 0.73 14.29 -0.30
C ALA A 285 -0.14 15.56 -0.33
N GLY A 286 -0.25 16.18 -1.49
CA GLY A 286 -0.75 17.55 -1.62
C GLY A 286 0.34 18.60 -1.39
N VAL A 287 0.15 19.77 -2.03
CA VAL A 287 1.10 20.89 -2.01
C VAL A 287 1.42 21.37 -0.58
N GLY A 288 0.40 21.40 0.29
CA GLY A 288 0.53 21.97 1.64
C GLY A 288 1.59 21.25 2.49
N HIS A 289 1.60 19.93 2.51
CA HIS A 289 2.58 19.18 3.31
C HIS A 289 4.00 19.29 2.76
N VAL A 290 4.16 19.39 1.45
CA VAL A 290 5.48 19.59 0.81
C VAL A 290 6.00 21.01 1.10
N THR A 291 5.14 22.03 1.05
CA THR A 291 5.54 23.42 1.38
C THR A 291 5.89 23.59 2.85
N ASP A 292 5.20 22.90 3.76
CA ASP A 292 5.59 22.84 5.17
C ASP A 292 6.98 22.21 5.35
N ALA A 293 7.26 21.09 4.65
CA ALA A 293 8.57 20.45 4.71
C ALA A 293 9.69 21.34 4.13
N MET A 294 9.39 22.13 3.09
CA MET A 294 10.31 23.14 2.56
C MET A 294 10.58 24.26 3.60
N ALA A 295 9.55 24.75 4.28
CA ALA A 295 9.69 25.78 5.31
C ALA A 295 10.48 25.26 6.53
N LEU A 296 10.27 24.01 6.93
CA LEU A 296 11.08 23.37 7.96
C LEU A 296 12.54 23.23 7.51
N ALA A 297 12.80 22.76 6.29
CA ALA A 297 14.15 22.66 5.76
C ALA A 297 14.88 24.02 5.81
N GLU A 298 14.23 25.08 5.36
CA GLU A 298 14.78 26.45 5.40
C GLU A 298 15.06 26.90 6.84
N LYS A 299 14.11 26.71 7.77
CA LYS A 299 14.25 27.07 9.19
C LYS A 299 15.45 26.39 9.83
N TYR A 300 15.70 25.13 9.50
CA TYR A 300 16.82 24.35 10.06
C TYR A 300 18.10 24.41 9.21
N GLY A 301 18.24 25.45 8.36
CA GLY A 301 19.46 25.74 7.61
C GLY A 301 19.76 24.76 6.48
N LYS A 302 18.72 24.11 5.95
CA LYS A 302 18.80 23.23 4.77
C LYS A 302 18.30 23.96 3.53
N ASN A 303 18.62 23.41 2.35
CA ASN A 303 18.18 23.97 1.10
C ASN A 303 16.71 23.58 0.82
N PRO A 304 15.74 24.52 0.84
CA PRO A 304 14.32 24.22 0.61
C PRO A 304 13.97 23.85 -0.83
N TYR A 305 14.94 23.98 -1.76
CA TYR A 305 14.77 23.65 -3.18
C TYR A 305 15.52 22.38 -3.60
N ARG A 306 15.99 21.59 -2.62
CA ARG A 306 16.64 20.31 -2.85
C ARG A 306 15.89 19.21 -2.07
N TRP A 307 15.60 18.13 -2.76
CA TRP A 307 14.83 17.04 -2.18
C TRP A 307 15.68 16.15 -1.26
N ASP A 308 16.66 15.45 -1.89
CA ASP A 308 17.42 14.38 -1.21
C ASP A 308 18.20 14.90 0.00
N HIS A 309 17.95 14.29 1.16
CA HIS A 309 18.55 14.61 2.46
C HIS A 309 18.33 16.05 2.93
N GLN A 310 17.35 16.75 2.34
CA GLN A 310 16.97 18.11 2.68
C GLN A 310 15.46 18.15 2.98
N VAL A 311 14.60 18.32 1.97
CA VAL A 311 13.16 18.45 2.17
C VAL A 311 12.49 17.12 2.47
N ASP A 312 12.94 16.02 1.88
CA ASP A 312 12.45 14.66 2.16
C ASP A 312 12.60 14.27 3.64
N HIS A 313 13.73 14.66 4.25
CA HIS A 313 13.97 14.46 5.67
C HIS A 313 12.91 15.15 6.55
N TYR A 314 12.61 16.42 6.26
CA TYR A 314 11.60 17.16 7.03
C TYR A 314 10.17 16.69 6.72
N LEU A 315 9.91 16.17 5.53
CA LEU A 315 8.64 15.54 5.24
C LEU A 315 8.42 14.30 6.13
N LEU A 316 9.47 13.50 6.37
CA LEU A 316 9.43 12.35 7.29
C LEU A 316 9.20 12.81 8.74
N LEU A 317 9.88 13.85 9.17
CA LEU A 317 9.79 14.38 10.54
C LEU A 317 8.41 15.00 10.84
N LYS A 318 7.58 15.34 9.84
CA LYS A 318 6.21 15.83 10.05
C LYS A 318 5.26 14.82 10.72
N SER A 319 5.66 13.60 10.96
CA SER A 319 4.95 12.66 11.82
C SER A 319 5.22 12.88 13.32
N SER A 320 6.21 13.69 13.67
CA SER A 320 6.61 14.02 15.03
C SER A 320 6.01 15.36 15.48
N GLU A 321 5.53 15.43 16.72
CA GLU A 321 4.81 16.58 17.26
C GLU A 321 5.64 17.87 17.21
N GLU A 322 6.93 17.76 17.52
CA GLU A 322 7.91 18.85 17.45
C GLU A 322 7.90 19.58 16.09
N TYR A 323 7.70 18.83 14.98
CA TYR A 323 7.79 19.38 13.64
C TYR A 323 6.43 19.78 13.05
N TYR A 324 5.38 18.97 13.26
CA TYR A 324 4.08 19.36 12.68
C TYR A 324 3.39 20.50 13.43
N GLN A 325 3.75 20.74 14.70
CA GLN A 325 3.28 21.90 15.47
C GLN A 325 4.21 23.12 15.35
N ASP A 326 5.33 23.01 14.64
CA ASP A 326 6.22 24.13 14.39
C ASP A 326 5.44 25.30 13.73
N PRO A 327 5.65 26.55 14.17
CA PRO A 327 4.93 27.73 13.62
C PRO A 327 5.05 27.92 12.11
N VAL A 328 6.08 27.36 11.45
CA VAL A 328 6.23 27.42 9.99
C VAL A 328 5.32 26.42 9.27
N CYS A 329 4.81 25.40 9.97
CA CYS A 329 3.88 24.43 9.43
C CYS A 329 2.44 24.94 9.51
N LYS A 330 1.71 24.81 8.41
CA LYS A 330 0.30 25.25 8.28
C LYS A 330 -0.68 24.09 8.11
N ASN A 331 -0.18 22.88 7.82
CA ASN A 331 -1.00 21.75 7.41
C ASN A 331 -0.97 20.59 8.43
N GLY A 332 -0.41 20.82 9.64
CA GLY A 332 -0.47 19.88 10.75
C GLY A 332 0.27 18.55 10.52
N TYR A 333 -0.16 17.52 11.24
CA TYR A 333 0.40 16.17 11.19
C TYR A 333 0.36 15.58 9.79
N PHE A 334 1.46 14.89 9.43
CA PHE A 334 1.53 14.15 8.18
C PHE A 334 2.47 12.93 8.28
N ARG A 335 2.00 11.79 7.79
CA ARG A 335 2.79 10.55 7.75
C ARG A 335 3.67 10.52 6.50
N GLY A 336 4.82 11.20 6.56
CA GLY A 336 5.70 11.45 5.41
C GLY A 336 6.30 10.22 4.75
N ILE A 337 6.41 9.08 5.48
CA ILE A 337 7.04 7.85 4.98
C ILE A 337 6.36 7.29 3.71
N GLU A 338 5.04 7.43 3.60
CA GLU A 338 4.30 6.92 2.43
C GLU A 338 4.67 7.70 1.18
N THR A 339 4.71 9.03 1.29
CA THR A 339 5.10 9.91 0.19
C THR A 339 6.58 9.77 -0.17
N TYR A 340 7.46 9.63 0.82
CA TYR A 340 8.87 9.35 0.60
C TYR A 340 9.06 8.07 -0.23
N ASN A 341 8.42 6.98 0.18
CA ASN A 341 8.47 5.71 -0.54
C ASN A 341 7.81 5.80 -1.93
N PHE A 342 6.74 6.58 -2.07
CA PHE A 342 6.07 6.81 -3.33
C PHE A 342 7.01 7.47 -4.35
N VAL A 343 7.64 8.59 -3.99
CA VAL A 343 8.59 9.30 -4.87
C VAL A 343 9.72 8.37 -5.31
N ARG A 344 10.31 7.65 -4.36
CA ARG A 344 11.39 6.70 -4.62
C ARG A 344 10.95 5.59 -5.58
N SER A 345 9.80 4.97 -5.33
CA SER A 345 9.27 3.88 -6.16
C SER A 345 8.97 4.31 -7.58
N VAL A 346 8.43 5.52 -7.78
CA VAL A 346 8.17 6.07 -9.11
C VAL A 346 9.49 6.29 -9.87
N LEU A 347 10.50 6.86 -9.23
CA LEU A 347 11.79 7.16 -9.87
C LEU A 347 12.58 5.89 -10.19
N GLU A 348 12.67 4.93 -9.26
CA GLU A 348 13.35 3.64 -9.46
C GLU A 348 12.71 2.85 -10.62
N ARG A 349 11.39 2.82 -10.68
CA ARG A 349 10.64 2.16 -11.76
C ARG A 349 10.86 2.86 -13.11
N ALA A 350 10.83 4.19 -13.14
CA ALA A 350 11.10 4.96 -14.34
C ALA A 350 12.52 4.70 -14.87
N ALA A 351 13.50 4.62 -13.98
CA ALA A 351 14.89 4.25 -14.33
C ALA A 351 14.98 2.83 -14.92
N LEU A 352 14.25 1.87 -14.31
CA LEU A 352 14.15 0.50 -14.83
C LEU A 352 13.53 0.47 -16.24
N TYR A 353 12.46 1.24 -16.47
CA TYR A 353 11.81 1.34 -17.78
C TYR A 353 12.75 1.95 -18.80
N ARG A 354 13.50 3.02 -18.47
CA ARG A 354 14.50 3.63 -19.37
C ARG A 354 15.60 2.65 -19.76
N LYS A 355 16.06 1.82 -18.83
CA LYS A 355 17.10 0.81 -19.08
C LYS A 355 16.60 -0.29 -20.02
N LYS A 356 15.34 -0.66 -19.96
CA LYS A 356 14.80 -1.80 -20.69
C LYS A 356 14.07 -1.44 -21.98
N ILE A 357 13.57 -0.21 -22.11
CA ILE A 357 12.75 0.25 -23.23
C ILE A 357 13.40 1.47 -23.84
N LYS A 358 13.82 1.32 -25.09
CA LYS A 358 14.35 2.44 -25.88
C LYS A 358 13.23 3.46 -26.14
N GLY A 359 13.59 4.75 -26.14
CA GLY A 359 12.66 5.88 -26.26
C GLY A 359 11.96 5.97 -27.62
#